data_ac0fddf396e1db18bc0e8f909f934f28
#
_entry.id   ac0fddf396e1db18bc0e8f909f934f28
#
_cell.length_a   1.000
_cell.length_b   1.000
_cell.length_c   1.000
_cell.angle_alpha   90.00
_cell.angle_beta   90.00
_cell.angle_gamma   90.00
#
_symmetry.space_group_name_H-M   'P 1'
#
loop_
_entity.id
_entity.type
_entity.pdbx_description
1 polymer ?
#
loop_
_entity_poly.entity_id
_entity_poly.type
_entity_poly.pdbx_seq_one_letter_code
_entity_poly.pdbx_strand_id
1 'polypeptide(L)'
;MPASLDHINADTPMGANLIANGATFRVWAPHARSVHVIGEFNERQRDDDSLLNRDARGHWRGFIPGACDRQRYMFYVVGDGSEGQKRDPYARELQTPFPSDCIIRRTDFPWHETGFVTPQFHNFVIYQLHVGTFFTPNLPKKAGTFLDVARKIPHLVELGVTAIQLLPIQEFQTEFSLGYNGTDYFSPEMDFAVEDADLAPYLAKVNTLLDAKGLKRYADVDLRGEMNQLKALDRKSVV
;
A
#
# COMPACT_ATOMS: atom_id res chain seq x y z
N MET A 1 -10.76 28.80 -6.57
CA MET A 1 -11.64 28.41 -5.42
C MET A 1 -11.02 27.18 -4.78
N PRO A 2 -11.18 26.95 -3.48
CA PRO A 2 -10.65 25.71 -2.89
C PRO A 2 -11.18 24.47 -3.63
N ALA A 3 -10.46 23.34 -3.47
CA ALA A 3 -10.83 22.06 -4.06
C ALA A 3 -12.30 21.73 -3.80
N SER A 4 -12.97 21.11 -4.78
CA SER A 4 -14.38 20.75 -4.66
C SER A 4 -14.64 19.87 -3.43
N LEU A 5 -15.79 20.04 -2.81
CA LEU A 5 -16.31 19.12 -1.78
C LEU A 5 -17.25 18.05 -2.35
N ASP A 6 -17.37 17.97 -3.67
CA ASP A 6 -18.09 16.87 -4.31
C ASP A 6 -17.52 15.55 -3.85
N HIS A 7 -18.38 14.56 -3.61
CA HIS A 7 -17.99 13.24 -3.09
C HIS A 7 -17.37 13.21 -1.68
N ILE A 8 -17.30 14.35 -0.97
CA ILE A 8 -16.81 14.43 0.39
C ILE A 8 -17.97 14.37 1.39
N ASN A 9 -17.90 13.43 2.32
CA ASN A 9 -18.88 13.28 3.41
C ASN A 9 -18.17 12.92 4.73
N ALA A 10 -18.93 12.58 5.77
CA ALA A 10 -18.37 12.21 7.07
C ALA A 10 -17.55 10.92 7.03
N ASP A 11 -17.92 9.99 6.15
CA ASP A 11 -17.32 8.66 6.02
C ASP A 11 -16.19 8.61 4.97
N THR A 12 -15.89 9.73 4.31
CA THR A 12 -14.75 9.80 3.36
C THR A 12 -13.48 9.34 4.06
N PRO A 13 -12.80 8.28 3.56
CA PRO A 13 -11.61 7.75 4.21
C PRO A 13 -10.46 8.77 4.22
N MET A 14 -9.52 8.58 5.15
CA MET A 14 -8.26 9.31 5.17
C MET A 14 -7.39 8.91 3.98
N GLY A 15 -6.45 9.78 3.62
CA GLY A 15 -5.54 9.58 2.51
C GLY A 15 -6.16 9.90 1.16
N ALA A 16 -5.52 9.41 0.09
CA ALA A 16 -5.99 9.48 -1.28
C ALA A 16 -6.88 8.29 -1.62
N ASN A 17 -8.10 8.55 -2.12
CA ASN A 17 -9.05 7.49 -2.45
C ASN A 17 -9.63 7.75 -3.84
N LEU A 18 -9.37 6.81 -4.76
CA LEU A 18 -9.90 6.87 -6.13
C LEU A 18 -11.42 6.66 -6.14
N ILE A 19 -12.07 7.50 -6.90
CA ILE A 19 -13.49 7.39 -7.24
C ILE A 19 -13.68 7.68 -8.73
N ALA A 20 -14.91 7.70 -9.20
CA ALA A 20 -15.20 8.07 -10.59
C ALA A 20 -14.70 9.50 -10.87
N ASN A 21 -13.94 9.66 -11.95
CA ASN A 21 -13.43 10.93 -12.49
C ASN A 21 -12.42 11.68 -11.60
N GLY A 22 -11.83 11.05 -10.58
CA GLY A 22 -10.84 11.70 -9.76
C GLY A 22 -10.52 10.97 -8.46
N ALA A 23 -10.00 11.71 -7.50
CA ALA A 23 -9.71 11.18 -6.16
C ALA A 23 -10.13 12.14 -5.07
N THR A 24 -10.60 11.62 -3.94
CA THR A 24 -10.75 12.39 -2.71
C THR A 24 -9.47 12.33 -1.90
N PHE A 25 -9.13 13.44 -1.27
CA PHE A 25 -7.99 13.55 -0.37
C PHE A 25 -8.47 14.01 1.00
N ARG A 26 -7.95 13.37 2.05
CA ARG A 26 -8.26 13.76 3.44
C ARG A 26 -7.05 13.53 4.33
N VAL A 27 -6.64 14.58 5.04
CA VAL A 27 -5.53 14.54 6.00
C VAL A 27 -5.88 15.31 7.27
N TRP A 28 -5.38 14.85 8.39
CA TRP A 28 -5.55 15.55 9.66
C TRP A 28 -4.32 16.42 9.94
N ALA A 29 -4.52 17.75 9.96
CA ALA A 29 -3.47 18.72 10.23
C ALA A 29 -4.09 19.92 10.99
N PRO A 30 -4.42 19.75 12.29
CA PRO A 30 -5.22 20.71 13.05
C PRO A 30 -4.54 22.06 13.25
N HIS A 31 -3.21 22.12 13.19
CA HIS A 31 -2.42 23.34 13.36
C HIS A 31 -1.96 23.95 12.03
N ALA A 32 -2.33 23.38 10.89
CA ALA A 32 -2.02 23.95 9.59
C ALA A 32 -2.89 25.19 9.32
N ARG A 33 -2.31 26.18 8.67
CA ARG A 33 -3.00 27.36 8.12
C ARG A 33 -3.59 27.07 6.76
N SER A 34 -2.88 26.30 5.93
CA SER A 34 -3.38 25.78 4.67
C SER A 34 -2.74 24.44 4.35
N VAL A 35 -3.46 23.62 3.61
CA VAL A 35 -2.97 22.34 3.06
C VAL A 35 -3.38 22.28 1.60
N HIS A 36 -2.39 22.13 0.71
CA HIS A 36 -2.61 21.87 -0.70
C HIS A 36 -2.26 20.43 -1.01
N VAL A 37 -2.98 19.82 -1.92
CA VAL A 37 -2.55 18.55 -2.51
C VAL A 37 -1.86 18.83 -3.85
N ILE A 38 -0.62 18.43 -3.97
CA ILE A 38 0.21 18.61 -5.16
C ILE A 38 0.62 17.26 -5.74
N GLY A 39 0.54 17.12 -7.03
CA GLY A 39 0.83 15.85 -7.70
C GLY A 39 0.98 15.99 -9.19
N GLU A 40 1.13 14.85 -9.87
CA GLU A 40 1.24 14.83 -11.34
C GLU A 40 -0.04 15.32 -12.03
N PHE A 41 -1.18 15.22 -11.36
CA PHE A 41 -2.48 15.68 -11.86
C PHE A 41 -2.62 17.20 -11.96
N ASN A 42 -1.76 17.98 -11.29
CA ASN A 42 -1.75 19.45 -11.30
C ASN A 42 -0.34 20.03 -11.47
N GLU A 43 0.57 19.28 -12.09
CA GLU A 43 1.97 19.70 -12.33
C GLU A 43 2.68 20.17 -11.05
N ARG A 44 2.26 19.63 -9.89
CA ARG A 44 2.74 19.99 -8.55
C ARG A 44 2.53 21.47 -8.18
N GLN A 45 1.56 22.13 -8.81
CA GLN A 45 1.26 23.54 -8.54
C GLN A 45 0.44 23.68 -7.26
N ARG A 46 0.70 24.78 -6.55
CA ARG A 46 -0.08 25.26 -5.40
C ARG A 46 -1.03 26.35 -5.87
N ASP A 47 -2.10 25.97 -6.45
CA ASP A 47 -3.17 26.86 -6.90
C ASP A 47 -4.40 26.79 -5.98
N ASP A 48 -5.39 27.58 -6.29
CA ASP A 48 -6.65 27.57 -5.53
C ASP A 48 -7.32 26.19 -5.59
N ASP A 49 -7.30 25.53 -6.73
CA ASP A 49 -7.99 24.25 -6.93
C ASP A 49 -7.31 23.09 -6.18
N SER A 50 -6.05 23.26 -5.79
CA SER A 50 -5.31 22.33 -4.95
C SER A 50 -5.46 22.56 -3.45
N LEU A 51 -5.99 23.72 -3.03
CA LEU A 51 -6.22 24.08 -1.64
C LEU A 51 -7.37 23.25 -1.05
N LEU A 52 -7.08 22.43 -0.05
CA LEU A 52 -8.09 21.63 0.64
C LEU A 52 -8.93 22.48 1.61
N ASN A 53 -10.14 22.01 1.89
CA ASN A 53 -11.07 22.65 2.82
C ASN A 53 -10.90 22.08 4.23
N ARG A 54 -10.75 22.97 5.22
CA ARG A 54 -10.62 22.58 6.63
C ARG A 54 -11.99 22.41 7.27
N ASP A 55 -12.18 21.33 8.02
CA ASP A 55 -13.35 21.14 8.88
C ASP A 55 -13.08 21.58 10.33
N ALA A 56 -14.14 21.58 11.14
CA ALA A 56 -14.08 21.99 12.55
C ALA A 56 -13.20 21.06 13.43
N ARG A 57 -12.87 19.86 12.96
CA ARG A 57 -12.04 18.86 13.67
C ARG A 57 -10.58 18.91 13.24
N GLY A 58 -10.22 19.82 12.32
CA GLY A 58 -8.85 19.97 11.82
C GLY A 58 -8.47 19.01 10.69
N HIS A 59 -9.45 18.34 10.06
CA HIS A 59 -9.18 17.62 8.82
C HIS A 59 -9.24 18.60 7.64
N TRP A 60 -8.36 18.36 6.70
CA TRP A 60 -8.30 19.04 5.41
C TRP A 60 -8.74 18.03 4.34
N ARG A 61 -9.68 18.42 3.50
CA ARG A 61 -10.34 17.50 2.56
C ARG A 61 -10.77 18.19 1.28
N GLY A 62 -10.77 17.44 0.20
CA GLY A 62 -11.20 17.90 -1.11
C GLY A 62 -11.24 16.79 -2.14
N PHE A 63 -11.94 17.04 -3.22
CA PHE A 63 -11.96 16.19 -4.41
C PHE A 63 -11.14 16.87 -5.51
N ILE A 64 -10.26 16.11 -6.15
CA ILE A 64 -9.44 16.57 -7.27
C ILE A 64 -9.86 15.81 -8.50
N PRO A 65 -10.51 16.47 -9.46
CA PRO A 65 -10.89 15.87 -10.72
C PRO A 65 -9.65 15.51 -11.54
N GLY A 66 -9.72 14.39 -12.28
CA GLY A 66 -8.62 13.92 -13.14
C GLY A 66 -7.48 13.23 -12.41
N ALA A 67 -7.42 13.26 -11.08
CA ALA A 67 -6.46 12.46 -10.33
C ALA A 67 -6.75 10.96 -10.55
N CYS A 68 -5.73 10.18 -10.91
CA CYS A 68 -5.90 8.79 -11.30
C CYS A 68 -4.88 7.84 -10.65
N ASP A 69 -5.12 6.54 -10.83
CA ASP A 69 -4.25 5.49 -10.31
C ASP A 69 -2.81 5.65 -10.78
N ARG A 70 -1.86 5.38 -9.89
CA ARG A 70 -0.40 5.45 -10.08
C ARG A 70 0.19 6.86 -10.18
N GLN A 71 -0.58 7.91 -10.10
CA GLN A 71 -0.04 9.25 -10.02
C GLN A 71 0.60 9.52 -8.65
N ARG A 72 1.69 10.26 -8.68
CA ARG A 72 2.43 10.69 -7.48
C ARG A 72 1.83 11.96 -6.92
N TYR A 73 1.82 12.04 -5.59
CA TYR A 73 1.33 13.22 -4.87
C TYR A 73 2.04 13.41 -3.53
N MET A 74 1.92 14.62 -3.00
CA MET A 74 2.29 15.03 -1.64
C MET A 74 1.28 16.04 -1.12
N PHE A 75 1.24 16.24 0.18
CA PHE A 75 0.61 17.41 0.76
C PHE A 75 1.66 18.52 0.92
N TYR A 76 1.32 19.73 0.54
CA TYR A 76 2.08 20.92 0.91
C TYR A 76 1.37 21.61 2.07
N VAL A 77 2.02 21.59 3.22
CA VAL A 77 1.45 22.06 4.50
C VAL A 77 2.10 23.39 4.89
N VAL A 78 1.30 24.41 5.16
CA VAL A 78 1.73 25.68 5.72
C VAL A 78 1.28 25.73 7.18
N GLY A 79 2.23 25.86 8.08
CA GLY A 79 1.98 26.00 9.53
C GLY A 79 2.51 27.31 10.10
N ASP A 80 2.52 27.41 11.41
CA ASP A 80 3.13 28.54 12.10
C ASP A 80 4.65 28.39 12.15
N GLY A 81 5.36 29.21 11.36
CA GLY A 81 6.81 29.26 11.34
C GLY A 81 7.50 28.20 10.45
N SER A 82 6.75 27.33 9.77
CA SER A 82 7.32 26.38 8.80
C SER A 82 6.32 26.01 7.72
N GLU A 83 6.82 25.71 6.53
CA GLU A 83 6.03 25.15 5.44
C GLU A 83 6.84 24.11 4.64
N GLY A 84 6.18 23.23 3.93
CA GLY A 84 6.85 22.27 3.06
C GLY A 84 6.00 21.08 2.67
N GLN A 85 6.59 20.25 1.83
CA GLN A 85 5.98 19.00 1.38
C GLN A 85 5.99 17.98 2.52
N LYS A 86 4.89 17.26 2.65
CA LYS A 86 4.69 16.19 3.63
C LYS A 86 4.05 14.99 2.93
N ARG A 87 4.55 13.81 3.25
CA ARG A 87 3.90 12.56 2.83
C ARG A 87 2.52 12.43 3.48
N ASP A 88 1.65 11.72 2.81
CA ASP A 88 0.36 11.34 3.38
C ASP A 88 0.57 10.20 4.39
N PRO A 89 0.22 10.39 5.67
CA PRO A 89 0.34 9.33 6.67
C PRO A 89 -0.50 8.08 6.37
N TYR A 90 -1.47 8.20 5.46
CA TYR A 90 -2.34 7.11 5.01
C TYR A 90 -2.02 6.62 3.61
N ALA A 91 -0.87 7.00 3.05
CA ALA A 91 -0.42 6.46 1.77
C ALA A 91 -0.33 4.94 1.83
N ARG A 92 -0.77 4.28 0.77
CA ARG A 92 -0.75 2.80 0.64
C ARG A 92 0.44 2.30 -0.16
N GLU A 93 1.14 3.21 -0.81
CA GLU A 93 2.31 2.93 -1.62
C GLU A 93 3.17 4.19 -1.72
N LEU A 94 4.47 4.00 -1.67
CA LEU A 94 5.46 5.05 -1.82
C LEU A 94 6.33 4.74 -3.06
N GLN A 95 6.88 5.79 -3.65
CA GLN A 95 7.79 5.64 -4.78
C GLN A 95 9.20 5.29 -4.30
N THR A 96 9.83 4.30 -4.92
CA THR A 96 11.27 4.05 -4.80
C THR A 96 12.08 4.99 -5.69
N PRO A 97 13.32 5.40 -5.33
CA PRO A 97 13.92 5.28 -4.00
C PRO A 97 13.47 6.41 -3.06
N PHE A 98 13.77 6.29 -1.77
CA PHE A 98 13.61 7.37 -0.80
C PHE A 98 14.49 8.61 -1.14
N PRO A 99 14.04 9.87 -0.93
CA PRO A 99 12.76 10.30 -0.35
C PRO A 99 11.60 10.10 -1.34
N SER A 100 10.52 9.56 -0.82
CA SER A 100 9.45 9.00 -1.65
C SER A 100 8.25 9.91 -1.74
N ASP A 101 7.69 10.06 -2.94
CA ASP A 101 6.33 10.56 -3.11
C ASP A 101 5.31 9.47 -2.74
N CYS A 102 4.12 9.89 -2.34
CA CYS A 102 3.00 8.99 -2.19
C CYS A 102 2.41 8.64 -3.56
N ILE A 103 1.91 7.44 -3.73
CA ILE A 103 1.26 6.98 -4.96
C ILE A 103 -0.24 6.80 -4.70
N ILE A 104 -1.08 7.37 -5.57
CA ILE A 104 -2.51 7.10 -5.57
C ILE A 104 -2.73 5.66 -6.02
N ARG A 105 -3.44 4.86 -5.24
CA ARG A 105 -3.68 3.46 -5.57
C ARG A 105 -5.15 3.06 -5.50
N ARG A 106 -5.53 2.23 -6.46
CA ARG A 106 -6.78 1.49 -6.38
C ARG A 106 -6.80 0.61 -5.14
N THR A 107 -7.97 0.48 -4.53
CA THR A 107 -8.18 -0.37 -3.36
C THR A 107 -8.82 -1.70 -3.69
N ASP A 108 -9.34 -1.84 -4.91
CA ASP A 108 -9.92 -3.06 -5.42
C ASP A 108 -8.82 -4.11 -5.66
N PHE A 109 -8.92 -5.22 -4.98
CA PHE A 109 -8.05 -6.37 -5.16
C PHE A 109 -8.94 -7.59 -5.40
N PRO A 110 -8.66 -8.41 -6.43
CA PRO A 110 -9.50 -9.56 -6.74
C PRO A 110 -9.26 -10.69 -5.73
N TRP A 111 -9.88 -10.60 -4.58
CA TRP A 111 -9.85 -11.67 -3.58
C TRP A 111 -10.47 -12.94 -4.13
N HIS A 112 -9.83 -14.09 -3.91
CA HIS A 112 -10.30 -15.39 -4.36
C HIS A 112 -10.76 -16.24 -3.17
N GLU A 113 -11.13 -15.63 -2.08
CA GLU A 113 -11.60 -16.36 -0.90
C GLU A 113 -12.89 -17.10 -1.19
N THR A 114 -12.85 -18.40 -1.09
CA THR A 114 -14.04 -19.24 -1.16
C THR A 114 -14.02 -20.25 -0.04
N GLY A 115 -14.94 -20.11 0.92
CA GLY A 115 -15.15 -21.09 1.95
C GLY A 115 -14.05 -21.23 3.03
N PHE A 116 -13.12 -20.27 3.13
CA PHE A 116 -12.12 -20.29 4.19
C PHE A 116 -12.78 -20.15 5.57
N VAL A 117 -12.48 -21.08 6.47
CA VAL A 117 -12.90 -21.02 7.87
C VAL A 117 -11.65 -20.91 8.73
N THR A 118 -11.57 -19.84 9.51
CA THR A 118 -10.46 -19.64 10.46
C THR A 118 -10.45 -20.79 11.47
N PRO A 119 -9.31 -21.49 11.66
CA PRO A 119 -9.21 -22.53 12.69
C PRO A 119 -9.54 -21.99 14.08
N GLN A 120 -9.98 -22.88 14.98
CA GLN A 120 -10.11 -22.53 16.40
C GLN A 120 -8.73 -22.22 16.99
N PHE A 121 -8.66 -21.31 17.95
CA PHE A 121 -7.41 -20.80 18.50
C PHE A 121 -6.41 -21.90 18.92
N HIS A 122 -6.87 -22.95 19.53
CA HIS A 122 -6.03 -24.07 19.99
C HIS A 122 -5.48 -24.95 18.84
N ASN A 123 -5.97 -24.76 17.62
CA ASN A 123 -5.51 -25.47 16.43
C ASN A 123 -4.52 -24.63 15.59
N PHE A 124 -4.17 -23.42 16.05
CA PHE A 124 -3.18 -22.63 15.35
C PHE A 124 -1.77 -23.21 15.52
N VAL A 125 -1.10 -23.40 14.39
CA VAL A 125 0.34 -23.55 14.29
C VAL A 125 0.87 -22.28 13.61
N ILE A 126 1.43 -21.38 14.41
CA ILE A 126 1.86 -20.05 13.94
C ILE A 126 3.35 -20.12 13.56
N TYR A 127 3.66 -19.77 12.32
CA TYR A 127 5.03 -19.63 11.85
C TYR A 127 5.37 -18.14 11.71
N GLN A 128 6.32 -17.66 12.53
CA GLN A 128 6.80 -16.29 12.44
C GLN A 128 7.94 -16.22 11.41
N LEU A 129 7.90 -15.24 10.52
CA LEU A 129 8.93 -15.03 9.51
C LEU A 129 9.16 -13.54 9.19
N HIS A 130 10.37 -13.23 8.76
CA HIS A 130 10.74 -11.94 8.19
C HIS A 130 10.77 -12.06 6.66
N VAL A 131 9.99 -11.24 5.96
CA VAL A 131 9.84 -11.32 4.51
C VAL A 131 11.18 -11.28 3.79
N GLY A 132 12.02 -10.30 4.13
CA GLY A 132 13.31 -10.09 3.46
C GLY A 132 14.35 -11.19 3.67
N THR A 133 14.16 -12.13 4.64
CA THR A 133 15.16 -13.17 4.96
C THR A 133 14.64 -14.59 4.87
N PHE A 134 13.32 -14.80 4.82
CA PHE A 134 12.74 -16.14 4.82
C PHE A 134 13.10 -16.95 3.58
N PHE A 135 12.98 -16.35 2.40
CA PHE A 135 13.39 -16.96 1.15
C PHE A 135 13.95 -15.90 0.20
N THR A 136 15.24 -15.95 -0.04
CA THR A 136 16.01 -14.91 -0.72
C THR A 136 16.79 -15.46 -1.89
N PRO A 137 16.12 -15.77 -3.03
CA PRO A 137 16.77 -16.42 -4.17
C PRO A 137 17.86 -15.55 -4.81
N ASN A 138 17.85 -14.24 -4.56
CA ASN A 138 18.76 -13.27 -5.17
C ASN A 138 19.80 -12.68 -4.19
N LEU A 139 19.97 -13.26 -2.97
CA LEU A 139 21.02 -12.81 -2.06
C LEU A 139 22.42 -13.00 -2.68
N PRO A 140 23.35 -12.09 -2.39
CA PRO A 140 23.22 -10.92 -1.48
C PRO A 140 22.66 -9.66 -2.13
N LYS A 141 22.17 -9.70 -3.35
CA LYS A 141 21.81 -8.50 -4.12
C LYS A 141 20.48 -7.84 -3.73
N LYS A 142 19.47 -8.65 -3.36
CA LYS A 142 18.14 -8.16 -2.96
C LYS A 142 17.60 -8.98 -1.80
N ALA A 143 16.81 -8.33 -0.94
CA ALA A 143 15.97 -8.99 0.06
C ALA A 143 14.92 -9.91 -0.61
N GLY A 144 14.36 -10.83 0.15
CA GLY A 144 13.18 -11.60 -0.28
C GLY A 144 11.94 -10.70 -0.36
N THR A 145 10.99 -11.08 -1.20
CA THR A 145 9.79 -10.31 -1.47
C THR A 145 8.53 -11.02 -0.98
N PHE A 146 7.40 -10.28 -0.88
CA PHE A 146 6.09 -10.87 -0.58
C PHE A 146 5.76 -12.04 -1.52
N LEU A 147 6.07 -11.90 -2.82
CA LEU A 147 5.82 -12.96 -3.80
C LEU A 147 6.80 -14.14 -3.67
N ASP A 148 8.01 -13.92 -3.14
CA ASP A 148 8.91 -15.03 -2.79
C ASP A 148 8.38 -15.84 -1.62
N VAL A 149 7.82 -15.18 -0.60
CA VAL A 149 7.15 -15.86 0.52
C VAL A 149 5.92 -16.62 0.01
N ALA A 150 5.09 -15.99 -0.84
CA ALA A 150 3.90 -16.62 -1.41
C ALA A 150 4.23 -17.94 -2.15
N ARG A 151 5.37 -18.00 -2.84
CA ARG A 151 5.85 -19.21 -3.50
C ARG A 151 6.19 -20.36 -2.54
N LYS A 152 6.43 -20.06 -1.27
CA LYS A 152 6.76 -21.03 -0.23
C LYS A 152 5.57 -21.47 0.62
N ILE A 153 4.38 -20.97 0.35
CA ILE A 153 3.17 -21.36 1.05
C ILE A 153 2.95 -22.88 0.99
N PRO A 154 3.11 -23.59 -0.16
CA PRO A 154 2.96 -25.05 -0.17
C PRO A 154 3.87 -25.77 0.83
N HIS A 155 5.11 -25.32 0.98
CA HIS A 155 6.03 -25.87 1.97
C HIS A 155 5.56 -25.64 3.41
N LEU A 156 5.03 -24.45 3.73
CA LEU A 156 4.47 -24.15 5.05
C LEU A 156 3.23 -25.02 5.35
N VAL A 157 2.41 -25.27 4.33
CA VAL A 157 1.26 -26.19 4.43
C VAL A 157 1.71 -27.62 4.73
N GLU A 158 2.73 -28.12 4.05
CA GLU A 158 3.32 -29.46 4.31
C GLU A 158 3.86 -29.58 5.73
N LEU A 159 4.35 -28.49 6.32
CA LEU A 159 4.78 -28.43 7.72
C LEU A 159 3.61 -28.36 8.71
N GLY A 160 2.35 -28.25 8.24
CA GLY A 160 1.19 -28.11 9.09
C GLY A 160 0.99 -26.71 9.67
N VAL A 161 1.63 -25.70 9.09
CA VAL A 161 1.44 -24.28 9.48
C VAL A 161 0.03 -23.84 9.11
N THR A 162 -0.70 -23.25 10.04
CA THR A 162 -2.08 -22.77 9.82
C THR A 162 -2.18 -21.25 9.86
N ALA A 163 -1.13 -20.56 10.30
CA ALA A 163 -1.06 -19.10 10.32
C ALA A 163 0.38 -18.61 10.16
N ILE A 164 0.57 -17.50 9.47
CA ILE A 164 1.85 -16.83 9.33
C ILE A 164 1.80 -15.53 10.12
N GLN A 165 2.80 -15.29 10.95
CA GLN A 165 3.05 -14.01 11.59
C GLN A 165 4.22 -13.32 10.89
N LEU A 166 3.93 -12.29 10.12
CA LEU A 166 4.98 -11.48 9.52
C LEU A 166 5.63 -10.58 10.59
N LEU A 167 6.95 -10.53 10.63
CA LEU A 167 7.68 -9.47 11.30
C LEU A 167 7.39 -8.14 10.59
N PRO A 168 7.79 -6.97 11.15
CA PRO A 168 7.36 -5.66 10.64
C PRO A 168 7.44 -5.55 9.12
N ILE A 169 6.35 -5.12 8.49
CA ILE A 169 6.21 -5.02 7.04
C ILE A 169 5.82 -3.61 6.57
N GLN A 170 5.64 -2.68 7.50
CA GLN A 170 5.43 -1.27 7.16
C GLN A 170 6.74 -0.64 6.65
N GLU A 171 6.60 0.39 5.86
CA GLU A 171 7.74 1.16 5.34
C GLU A 171 8.68 1.64 6.44
N PHE A 172 9.98 1.51 6.23
CA PHE A 172 11.03 1.92 7.18
C PHE A 172 12.22 2.53 6.45
N GLN A 173 12.93 3.42 7.13
CA GLN A 173 13.94 4.26 6.52
C GLN A 173 15.29 3.56 6.27
N THR A 174 15.64 2.54 7.03
CA THR A 174 16.97 1.93 7.00
C THR A 174 16.92 0.42 7.06
N GLU A 175 17.67 -0.25 6.19
CA GLU A 175 17.80 -1.71 6.15
C GLU A 175 18.22 -2.32 7.50
N PHE A 176 18.95 -1.58 8.32
CA PHE A 176 19.43 -2.05 9.62
C PHE A 176 18.36 -2.22 10.68
N SER A 177 17.22 -1.55 10.52
CA SER A 177 16.15 -1.61 11.51
C SER A 177 15.29 -2.87 11.39
N LEU A 178 15.35 -3.58 10.26
CA LEU A 178 14.50 -4.74 9.96
C LEU A 178 12.99 -4.46 10.15
N GLY A 179 12.59 -3.20 9.90
CA GLY A 179 11.21 -2.74 10.02
C GLY A 179 10.79 -2.25 11.41
N TYR A 180 11.69 -2.26 12.41
CA TYR A 180 11.33 -1.85 13.78
C TYR A 180 11.32 -0.34 14.02
N ASN A 181 11.64 0.48 13.00
CA ASN A 181 11.51 1.95 13.00
C ASN A 181 10.62 2.44 11.86
N GLY A 182 9.41 1.90 11.77
CA GLY A 182 8.44 2.25 10.72
C GLY A 182 8.22 3.76 10.59
N THR A 183 8.12 4.22 9.35
CA THR A 183 7.92 5.63 8.98
C THR A 183 6.52 5.89 8.41
N ASP A 184 5.97 4.96 7.65
CA ASP A 184 4.69 5.08 6.98
C ASP A 184 3.85 3.80 7.20
N TYR A 185 2.99 3.84 8.21
CA TYR A 185 2.33 2.65 8.77
C TYR A 185 1.30 1.98 7.85
N PHE A 186 0.82 2.67 6.82
CA PHE A 186 -0.16 2.12 5.87
C PHE A 186 0.45 1.73 4.53
N SER A 187 1.74 2.02 4.32
CA SER A 187 2.52 1.54 3.18
C SER A 187 3.32 0.31 3.60
N PRO A 188 3.19 -0.82 2.90
CA PRO A 188 4.15 -1.92 3.04
C PRO A 188 5.54 -1.48 2.58
N GLU A 189 6.56 -2.13 3.12
CA GLU A 189 7.96 -1.92 2.78
C GLU A 189 8.20 -2.13 1.28
N MET A 190 8.72 -1.10 0.61
CA MET A 190 8.91 -1.11 -0.84
C MET A 190 9.96 -2.14 -1.29
N ASP A 191 10.98 -2.41 -0.49
CA ASP A 191 12.01 -3.39 -0.81
C ASP A 191 11.51 -4.85 -0.71
N PHE A 192 10.34 -5.08 -0.08
CA PHE A 192 9.69 -6.38 -0.04
C PHE A 192 8.73 -6.60 -1.23
N ALA A 193 8.68 -5.68 -2.17
CA ALA A 193 7.92 -5.83 -3.38
C ALA A 193 8.80 -6.09 -4.60
N VAL A 194 8.22 -6.74 -5.59
CA VAL A 194 8.82 -6.88 -6.93
C VAL A 194 8.42 -5.68 -7.75
N GLU A 195 9.39 -5.01 -8.37
CA GLU A 195 9.12 -3.91 -9.29
C GLU A 195 8.23 -4.35 -10.46
N ASP A 196 7.36 -3.47 -10.94
CA ASP A 196 6.43 -3.77 -12.03
C ASP A 196 7.14 -4.34 -13.29
N ALA A 197 8.36 -3.85 -13.59
CA ALA A 197 9.15 -4.33 -14.71
C ALA A 197 9.61 -5.79 -14.58
N ASP A 198 9.79 -6.26 -13.35
CA ASP A 198 10.28 -7.61 -13.03
C ASP A 198 9.14 -8.59 -12.63
N LEU A 199 7.89 -8.13 -12.69
CA LEU A 199 6.75 -8.87 -12.14
C LEU A 199 6.41 -10.15 -12.90
N ALA A 200 6.60 -10.18 -14.23
CA ALA A 200 6.12 -11.27 -15.09
C ALA A 200 6.55 -12.69 -14.64
N PRO A 201 7.83 -12.97 -14.29
CA PRO A 201 8.24 -14.30 -13.85
C PRO A 201 7.66 -14.69 -12.48
N TYR A 202 7.37 -13.73 -11.61
CA TYR A 202 6.71 -13.97 -10.33
C TYR A 202 5.22 -14.25 -10.52
N LEU A 203 4.55 -13.46 -11.34
CA LEU A 203 3.15 -13.67 -11.73
C LEU A 203 2.92 -15.08 -12.29
N ALA A 204 3.81 -15.54 -13.19
CA ALA A 204 3.73 -16.87 -13.75
C ALA A 204 3.78 -17.98 -12.67
N LYS A 205 4.66 -17.83 -11.68
CA LYS A 205 4.81 -18.79 -10.56
C LYS A 205 3.61 -18.76 -9.62
N VAL A 206 3.12 -17.57 -9.26
CA VAL A 206 1.91 -17.42 -8.42
C VAL A 206 0.70 -18.02 -9.13
N ASN A 207 0.53 -17.75 -10.43
CA ASN A 207 -0.56 -18.32 -11.22
C ASN A 207 -0.48 -19.85 -11.33
N THR A 208 0.71 -20.44 -11.39
CA THR A 208 0.86 -21.89 -11.33
C THR A 208 0.32 -22.48 -10.02
N LEU A 209 0.53 -21.80 -8.89
CA LEU A 209 -0.04 -22.21 -7.60
C LEU A 209 -1.57 -22.09 -7.58
N LEU A 210 -2.11 -21.02 -8.16
CA LEU A 210 -3.56 -20.83 -8.28
C LEU A 210 -4.21 -21.90 -9.15
N ASP A 211 -3.59 -22.24 -10.30
CA ASP A 211 -4.06 -23.29 -11.20
C ASP A 211 -4.14 -24.65 -10.48
N ALA A 212 -3.11 -24.99 -9.70
CA ALA A 212 -3.09 -26.22 -8.93
C ALA A 212 -4.25 -26.34 -7.90
N LYS A 213 -4.84 -25.22 -7.54
CA LYS A 213 -6.00 -25.12 -6.64
C LYS A 213 -7.32 -24.85 -7.39
N GLY A 214 -7.31 -24.79 -8.72
CA GLY A 214 -8.49 -24.44 -9.53
C GLY A 214 -8.99 -23.01 -9.31
N LEU A 215 -8.11 -22.10 -8.88
CA LEU A 215 -8.44 -20.72 -8.61
C LEU A 215 -8.18 -19.83 -9.84
N LYS A 216 -8.90 -18.72 -9.93
CA LYS A 216 -8.72 -17.75 -11.01
C LYS A 216 -7.32 -17.13 -10.94
N ARG A 217 -6.65 -17.04 -12.09
CA ARG A 217 -5.35 -16.39 -12.22
C ARG A 217 -5.44 -14.88 -11.97
N TYR A 218 -4.35 -14.31 -11.44
CA TYR A 218 -4.14 -12.87 -11.45
C TYR A 218 -3.74 -12.39 -12.83
N ALA A 219 -4.22 -11.20 -13.20
CA ALA A 219 -3.60 -10.39 -14.25
C ALA A 219 -2.39 -9.61 -13.70
N ASP A 220 -1.54 -9.11 -14.58
CA ASP A 220 -0.39 -8.30 -14.20
C ASP A 220 -0.79 -7.09 -13.30
N VAL A 221 -1.85 -6.39 -13.69
CA VAL A 221 -2.37 -5.23 -12.96
C VAL A 221 -2.81 -5.55 -11.52
N ASP A 222 -3.19 -6.79 -11.24
CA ASP A 222 -3.66 -7.23 -9.93
C ASP A 222 -2.54 -7.32 -8.90
N LEU A 223 -1.28 -7.52 -9.34
CA LEU A 223 -0.11 -7.67 -8.48
C LEU A 223 0.83 -6.45 -8.50
N ARG A 224 0.47 -5.37 -9.18
CA ARG A 224 1.29 -4.16 -9.18
C ARG A 224 1.22 -3.44 -7.84
N GLY A 225 2.40 -3.01 -7.34
CA GLY A 225 2.59 -2.29 -6.09
C GLY A 225 2.64 -3.20 -4.86
N GLU A 226 3.24 -2.66 -3.80
CA GLU A 226 3.57 -3.37 -2.55
C GLU A 226 2.31 -3.92 -1.87
N MET A 227 1.27 -3.09 -1.75
CA MET A 227 0.02 -3.45 -1.08
C MET A 227 -0.67 -4.63 -1.77
N ASN A 228 -0.67 -4.68 -3.10
CA ASN A 228 -1.31 -5.76 -3.82
C ASN A 228 -0.52 -7.06 -3.71
N GLN A 229 0.81 -6.98 -3.69
CA GLN A 229 1.67 -8.15 -3.48
C GLN A 229 1.54 -8.68 -2.05
N LEU A 230 1.46 -7.79 -1.05
CA LEU A 230 1.14 -8.18 0.34
C LEU A 230 -0.24 -8.86 0.42
N LYS A 231 -1.27 -8.30 -0.23
CA LYS A 231 -2.60 -8.91 -0.30
C LYS A 231 -2.58 -10.27 -0.99
N ALA A 232 -1.74 -10.46 -2.00
CA ALA A 232 -1.58 -11.75 -2.65
C ALA A 232 -0.91 -12.78 -1.72
N LEU A 233 -0.03 -12.35 -0.82
CA LEU A 233 0.54 -13.21 0.23
C LEU A 233 -0.49 -13.51 1.34
N ASP A 234 -1.27 -12.51 1.76
CA ASP A 234 -2.31 -12.63 2.80
C ASP A 234 -3.52 -13.47 2.35
N ARG A 235 -3.28 -14.46 1.50
CA ARG A 235 -4.39 -15.22 0.95
C ARG A 235 -4.68 -16.47 1.74
N LYS A 236 -5.85 -16.43 2.34
CA LYS A 236 -6.48 -17.56 3.00
C LYS A 236 -6.83 -18.73 2.05
N SER A 237 -6.77 -18.52 0.73
CA SER A 237 -7.17 -19.51 -0.28
C SER A 237 -5.99 -20.27 -0.93
N VAL A 238 -4.75 -20.00 -0.56
CA VAL A 238 -3.57 -20.75 -1.04
C VAL A 238 -3.13 -21.80 0.00
N VAL A 239 -3.75 -21.81 1.16
CA VAL A 239 -3.52 -22.79 2.24
C VAL A 239 -4.55 -23.91 2.21
#